data_e55eb628efcb536c0267a169a2ee8b68
#
_entry.id   e55eb628efcb536c0267a169a2ee8b68
#
_cell.length_a   1.000
_cell.length_b   1.000
_cell.length_c   1.000
_cell.angle_alpha   90.00
_cell.angle_beta   90.00
_cell.angle_gamma   90.00
#
_symmetry.space_group_name_H-M   'P 1'
#
loop_
_entity.id
_entity.type
_entity.pdbx_description
1 polymer ?
#
loop_
_entity_poly.entity_id
_entity_poly.type
_entity_poly.pdbx_seq_one_letter_code
_entity_poly.pdbx_strand_id
1 'polypeptide(L)'
;PASTRARQVADDDELGWDRKKIERSLRGREEFIKLQQSDWVLMSWGKSGRTWLRVMLSRAYQLKGGLDARELLDFDNLKRLDPQLPAVFFTHNNYLRDYTGNWESKAHFLGKRIVLLVRDPRDVAVSQFFQWQFRMHPNKKFINDYPPHGANIGVWEFVLDADAGLALGDHGEREA
;
A
#
# COMPACT_ATOMS: atom_id res chain seq x y z
N PRO A 1 -28.85 26.36 -17.19
CA PRO A 1 -28.51 25.99 -15.79
C PRO A 1 -27.86 24.61 -15.67
N ALA A 2 -28.09 23.67 -16.61
CA ALA A 2 -27.45 22.36 -16.58
C ALA A 2 -25.95 22.38 -16.91
N SER A 3 -25.47 23.38 -17.64
CA SER A 3 -24.07 23.46 -18.08
C SER A 3 -23.07 23.83 -16.96
N THR A 4 -23.51 24.60 -15.96
CA THR A 4 -22.65 25.06 -14.87
C THR A 4 -22.35 23.94 -13.87
N ARG A 5 -23.36 23.09 -13.58
CA ARG A 5 -23.20 21.95 -12.66
C ARG A 5 -22.35 20.83 -13.26
N ALA A 6 -22.49 20.59 -14.57
CA ALA A 6 -21.68 19.62 -15.30
C ALA A 6 -20.20 20.06 -15.40
N ARG A 7 -19.91 21.35 -15.59
CA ARG A 7 -18.57 21.91 -15.55
C ARG A 7 -17.93 21.82 -14.17
N GLN A 8 -18.69 22.12 -13.12
CA GLN A 8 -18.19 22.07 -11.74
C GLN A 8 -17.85 20.63 -11.30
N VAL A 9 -18.63 19.64 -11.73
CA VAL A 9 -18.34 18.23 -11.50
C VAL A 9 -17.09 17.77 -12.28
N ALA A 10 -16.92 18.24 -13.53
CA ALA A 10 -15.74 17.92 -14.32
C ALA A 10 -14.46 18.58 -13.74
N ASP A 11 -14.54 19.83 -13.28
CA ASP A 11 -13.43 20.52 -12.63
C ASP A 11 -13.07 19.88 -11.27
N ASP A 12 -14.06 19.44 -10.50
CA ASP A 12 -13.84 18.72 -9.23
C ASP A 12 -13.23 17.33 -9.47
N ASP A 13 -13.59 16.63 -10.54
CA ASP A 13 -13.00 15.35 -10.94
C ASP A 13 -11.56 15.54 -11.44
N GLU A 14 -11.27 16.58 -12.22
CA GLU A 14 -9.92 16.87 -12.71
C GLU A 14 -8.97 17.25 -11.56
N LEU A 15 -9.41 18.10 -10.64
CA LEU A 15 -8.68 18.43 -9.41
C LEU A 15 -8.47 17.20 -8.50
N GLY A 16 -9.46 16.31 -8.44
CA GLY A 16 -9.37 15.06 -7.68
C GLY A 16 -8.34 14.08 -8.27
N TRP A 17 -8.27 13.99 -9.59
CA TRP A 17 -7.28 13.19 -10.31
C TRP A 17 -5.86 13.70 -10.11
N ASP A 18 -5.64 15.02 -10.21
CA ASP A 18 -4.34 15.64 -9.99
C ASP A 18 -3.86 15.43 -8.55
N ARG A 19 -4.73 15.61 -7.58
CA ARG A 19 -4.41 15.36 -6.17
C ARG A 19 -4.03 13.91 -5.91
N LYS A 20 -4.77 12.96 -6.46
CA LYS A 20 -4.50 11.52 -6.35
C LYS A 20 -3.13 11.18 -6.95
N LYS A 21 -2.86 11.67 -8.16
CA LYS A 21 -1.61 11.43 -8.88
C LYS A 21 -0.40 12.01 -8.12
N ILE A 22 -0.53 13.23 -7.61
CA ILE A 22 0.50 13.87 -6.79
C ILE A 22 0.77 13.06 -5.52
N GLU A 23 -0.27 12.67 -4.77
CA GLU A 23 -0.10 11.91 -3.52
C GLU A 23 0.55 10.55 -3.77
N ARG A 24 0.15 9.83 -4.83
CA ARG A 24 0.77 8.56 -5.22
C ARG A 24 2.23 8.73 -5.61
N SER A 25 2.56 9.77 -6.37
CA SER A 25 3.94 10.10 -6.75
C SER A 25 4.82 10.43 -5.55
N LEU A 26 4.33 11.25 -4.63
CA LEU A 26 5.06 11.58 -3.40
C LEU A 26 5.33 10.34 -2.53
N ARG A 27 4.34 9.48 -2.34
CA ARG A 27 4.49 8.21 -1.63
C ARG A 27 5.48 7.27 -2.34
N GLY A 28 5.42 7.20 -3.65
CA GLY A 28 6.33 6.39 -4.45
C GLY A 28 7.77 6.86 -4.36
N ARG A 29 7.98 8.19 -4.36
CA ARG A 29 9.30 8.78 -4.14
C ARG A 29 9.85 8.43 -2.75
N GLU A 30 9.03 8.52 -1.72
CA GLU A 30 9.41 8.13 -0.35
C GLU A 30 9.79 6.64 -0.30
N GLU A 31 8.97 5.77 -0.89
CA GLU A 31 9.26 4.34 -0.99
C GLU A 31 10.56 4.05 -1.74
N PHE A 32 10.84 4.80 -2.81
CA PHE A 32 12.08 4.65 -3.58
C PHE A 32 13.31 5.00 -2.75
N ILE A 33 13.27 6.09 -1.97
CA ILE A 33 14.35 6.47 -1.06
C ILE A 33 14.56 5.37 0.01
N LYS A 34 13.49 4.87 0.62
CA LYS A 34 13.55 3.76 1.59
C LYS A 34 14.12 2.49 0.97
N LEU A 35 13.76 2.17 -0.26
CA LEU A 35 14.33 1.03 -0.99
C LEU A 35 15.84 1.16 -1.13
N GLN A 36 16.33 2.33 -1.55
CA GLN A 36 17.77 2.55 -1.72
C GLN A 36 18.55 2.37 -0.41
N GLN A 37 18.00 2.84 0.70
CA GLN A 37 18.63 2.84 2.02
C GLN A 37 18.40 1.55 2.82
N SER A 38 17.53 0.66 2.35
CA SER A 38 17.21 -0.58 3.07
C SER A 38 18.32 -1.64 2.98
N ASP A 39 18.49 -2.38 4.07
CA ASP A 39 19.36 -3.56 4.10
C ASP A 39 18.63 -4.79 3.53
N TRP A 40 17.32 -4.86 3.74
CA TRP A 40 16.43 -5.84 3.11
C TRP A 40 14.99 -5.33 2.99
N VAL A 41 14.24 -6.00 2.14
CA VAL A 41 12.89 -5.62 1.77
C VAL A 41 11.92 -6.72 2.17
N LEU A 42 10.83 -6.34 2.85
CA LEU A 42 9.68 -7.21 3.05
C LEU A 42 8.59 -6.79 2.07
N MET A 43 8.47 -7.57 1.01
CA MET A 43 7.43 -7.39 0.01
C MET A 43 6.23 -8.25 0.38
N SER A 44 5.05 -7.69 0.35
CA SER A 44 3.84 -8.43 0.69
C SER A 44 2.66 -7.96 -0.15
N TRP A 45 1.73 -8.85 -0.38
CA TRP A 45 0.39 -8.43 -0.78
C TRP A 45 -0.32 -7.74 0.39
N GLY A 46 -1.29 -6.88 0.12
CA GLY A 46 -2.18 -6.36 1.15
C GLY A 46 -2.82 -7.48 1.95
N LYS A 47 -3.00 -7.31 3.26
CA LYS A 47 -3.64 -8.30 4.14
C LYS A 47 -2.94 -9.66 4.29
N SER A 48 -1.70 -9.79 3.84
CA SER A 48 -0.92 -11.03 4.01
C SER A 48 -0.33 -11.25 5.41
N GLY A 49 -0.64 -10.39 6.39
CA GLY A 49 -0.13 -10.54 7.75
C GLY A 49 1.11 -9.70 8.06
N ARG A 50 1.46 -8.72 7.24
CA ARG A 50 2.63 -7.84 7.42
C ARG A 50 2.69 -7.21 8.82
N THR A 51 1.56 -6.78 9.38
CA THR A 51 1.52 -6.20 10.73
C THR A 51 1.95 -7.20 11.79
N TRP A 52 1.51 -8.45 11.71
CA TRP A 52 1.92 -9.51 12.63
C TRP A 52 3.42 -9.79 12.53
N LEU A 53 3.91 -9.97 11.32
CA LEU A 53 5.35 -10.18 11.11
C LEU A 53 6.18 -8.99 11.60
N ARG A 54 5.71 -7.76 11.37
CA ARG A 54 6.35 -6.55 11.90
C ARG A 54 6.44 -6.56 13.44
N VAL A 55 5.37 -6.93 14.14
CA VAL A 55 5.35 -7.04 15.60
C VAL A 55 6.34 -8.11 16.09
N MET A 56 6.35 -9.29 15.46
CA MET A 56 7.28 -10.36 15.81
C MET A 56 8.74 -9.96 15.60
N LEU A 57 9.07 -9.35 14.47
CA LEU A 57 10.40 -8.82 14.17
C LEU A 57 10.80 -7.70 15.15
N SER A 58 9.85 -6.82 15.47
CA SER A 58 10.09 -5.77 16.49
C SER A 58 10.53 -6.40 17.80
N ARG A 59 9.79 -7.43 18.25
CA ARG A 59 10.12 -8.10 19.51
C ARG A 59 11.48 -8.80 19.46
N ALA A 60 11.78 -9.48 18.37
CA ALA A 60 13.07 -10.14 18.18
C ALA A 60 14.23 -9.14 18.23
N TYR A 61 14.10 -7.98 17.59
CA TYR A 61 15.13 -6.95 17.59
C TYR A 61 15.24 -6.22 18.93
N GLN A 62 14.12 -5.96 19.60
CA GLN A 62 14.10 -5.40 20.95
C GLN A 62 14.89 -6.29 21.93
N LEU A 63 14.63 -7.60 21.89
CA LEU A 63 15.34 -8.56 22.74
C LEU A 63 16.83 -8.65 22.41
N LYS A 64 17.18 -8.62 21.12
CA LYS A 64 18.58 -8.68 20.67
C LYS A 64 19.35 -7.42 21.04
N GLY A 65 18.75 -6.25 20.85
CA GLY A 65 19.37 -4.93 21.08
C GLY A 65 19.13 -4.36 22.48
N GLY A 66 18.40 -5.04 23.36
CA GLY A 66 18.03 -4.50 24.68
C GLY A 66 17.14 -3.25 24.60
N LEU A 67 16.35 -3.11 23.52
CA LEU A 67 15.55 -1.92 23.25
C LEU A 67 14.19 -1.95 23.98
N ASP A 68 13.57 -0.76 24.15
CA ASP A 68 12.25 -0.64 24.76
C ASP A 68 11.19 -1.43 23.97
N ALA A 69 10.35 -2.18 24.67
CA ALA A 69 9.29 -3.00 24.10
C ALA A 69 8.19 -2.20 23.37
N ARG A 70 8.14 -0.88 23.57
CA ARG A 70 7.20 0.02 22.87
C ARG A 70 7.67 0.43 21.48
N GLU A 71 8.95 0.28 21.18
CA GLU A 71 9.56 0.65 19.90
C GLU A 71 9.22 -0.39 18.80
N LEU A 72 8.14 -0.18 18.08
CA LEU A 72 7.80 -1.03 16.95
C LEU A 72 8.67 -0.73 15.72
N LEU A 73 9.20 -1.79 15.11
CA LEU A 73 9.96 -1.68 13.87
C LEU A 73 9.15 -0.92 12.79
N ASP A 74 9.72 0.16 12.32
CA ASP A 74 9.30 0.85 11.11
C ASP A 74 10.41 0.70 10.05
N PHE A 75 10.81 1.72 9.36
CA PHE A 75 11.85 1.58 8.34
C PHE A 75 13.24 1.35 8.97
N ASP A 76 13.78 2.38 9.60
CA ASP A 76 15.15 2.42 10.15
C ASP A 76 15.21 2.83 11.62
N ASN A 77 14.05 2.98 12.27
CA ASN A 77 13.98 3.52 13.63
C ASN A 77 14.78 2.69 14.64
N LEU A 78 14.72 1.35 14.56
CA LEU A 78 15.50 0.49 15.44
C LEU A 78 16.99 0.48 15.07
N LYS A 79 17.34 0.62 13.80
CA LYS A 79 18.72 0.78 13.34
C LYS A 79 19.36 2.06 13.87
N ARG A 80 18.59 3.13 14.02
CA ARG A 80 19.08 4.38 14.63
C ARG A 80 19.39 4.25 16.12
N LEU A 81 18.70 3.33 16.82
CA LEU A 81 18.96 3.02 18.23
C LEU A 81 20.11 2.01 18.40
N ASP A 82 20.18 1.02 17.52
CA ASP A 82 21.25 0.03 17.48
C ASP A 82 21.69 -0.18 16.00
N PRO A 83 22.87 0.35 15.59
CA PRO A 83 23.38 0.25 14.23
C PRO A 83 23.63 -1.19 13.73
N GLN A 84 23.64 -2.19 14.61
CA GLN A 84 23.75 -3.60 14.22
C GLN A 84 22.43 -4.18 13.69
N LEU A 85 21.32 -3.49 13.94
CA LEU A 85 20.02 -3.87 13.42
C LEU A 85 19.82 -3.36 11.99
N PRO A 86 19.11 -4.12 11.15
CA PRO A 86 18.90 -3.71 9.76
C PRO A 86 17.81 -2.65 9.61
N ALA A 87 17.93 -1.83 8.55
CA ALA A 87 16.81 -1.06 8.01
C ALA A 87 15.93 -1.97 7.16
N VAL A 88 14.64 -2.03 7.47
CA VAL A 88 13.68 -2.93 6.83
C VAL A 88 12.64 -2.14 6.05
N PHE A 89 12.65 -2.26 4.74
CA PHE A 89 11.67 -1.62 3.91
C PHE A 89 10.44 -2.51 3.69
N PHE A 90 9.28 -2.04 4.12
CA PHE A 90 8.00 -2.73 3.95
C PHE A 90 7.24 -2.14 2.77
N THR A 91 6.97 -2.92 1.73
CA THR A 91 6.26 -2.43 0.55
C THR A 91 5.21 -3.39 0.02
N HIS A 92 4.21 -2.85 -0.68
CA HIS A 92 3.31 -3.57 -1.58
C HIS A 92 3.70 -3.38 -3.04
N ASN A 93 4.71 -2.57 -3.32
CA ASN A 93 5.21 -2.19 -4.64
C ASN A 93 4.23 -1.38 -5.51
N ASN A 94 3.07 -0.99 -5.01
CA ASN A 94 2.12 -0.22 -5.80
C ASN A 94 2.57 1.24 -6.02
N TYR A 95 2.90 1.99 -4.97
CA TYR A 95 3.35 3.38 -5.11
C TYR A 95 4.74 3.49 -5.76
N LEU A 96 5.63 2.56 -5.43
CA LEU A 96 6.96 2.50 -6.03
C LEU A 96 6.87 2.26 -7.54
N ARG A 97 5.99 1.38 -7.98
CA ARG A 97 5.70 1.09 -9.38
C ARG A 97 5.16 2.32 -10.10
N ASP A 98 4.19 3.02 -9.50
CA ASP A 98 3.63 4.24 -10.07
C ASP A 98 4.70 5.34 -10.22
N TYR A 99 5.56 5.49 -9.23
CA TYR A 99 6.63 6.50 -9.25
C TYR A 99 7.71 6.20 -10.28
N THR A 100 8.13 4.94 -10.39
CA THR A 100 9.22 4.55 -11.30
C THR A 100 8.74 4.34 -12.74
N GLY A 101 7.42 4.25 -12.97
CA GLY A 101 6.85 3.83 -14.25
C GLY A 101 7.19 2.40 -14.64
N ASN A 102 7.73 1.62 -13.72
CA ASN A 102 8.27 0.29 -13.98
C ASN A 102 7.26 -0.79 -13.56
N TRP A 103 6.34 -1.08 -14.46
CA TRP A 103 5.21 -1.98 -14.20
C TRP A 103 5.60 -3.45 -14.32
N GLU A 104 6.41 -3.80 -15.27
CA GLU A 104 6.78 -5.18 -15.59
C GLU A 104 8.08 -5.61 -14.93
N SER A 105 9.10 -4.76 -14.99
CA SER A 105 10.42 -5.06 -14.45
C SER A 105 10.51 -4.84 -12.94
N LYS A 106 11.26 -5.70 -12.27
CA LYS A 106 11.66 -5.56 -10.86
C LYS A 106 13.14 -5.18 -10.71
N ALA A 107 13.73 -4.57 -11.76
CA ALA A 107 15.14 -4.24 -11.79
C ALA A 107 15.62 -3.39 -10.61
N HIS A 108 14.78 -2.50 -10.08
CA HIS A 108 15.10 -1.66 -8.91
C HIS A 108 15.24 -2.44 -7.60
N PHE A 109 14.83 -3.71 -7.58
CA PHE A 109 15.06 -4.62 -6.45
C PHE A 109 16.30 -5.49 -6.59
N LEU A 110 16.98 -5.47 -7.75
CA LEU A 110 18.19 -6.26 -7.95
C LEU A 110 19.26 -5.87 -6.92
N GLY A 111 19.93 -6.87 -6.37
CA GLY A 111 20.93 -6.67 -5.31
C GLY A 111 20.37 -6.47 -3.91
N LYS A 112 19.04 -6.40 -3.74
CA LYS A 112 18.39 -6.36 -2.42
C LYS A 112 18.05 -7.76 -1.93
N ARG A 113 18.15 -7.98 -0.63
CA ARG A 113 17.59 -9.18 0.01
C ARG A 113 16.09 -8.99 0.15
N ILE A 114 15.30 -9.92 -0.40
CA ILE A 114 13.85 -9.79 -0.41
C ILE A 114 13.22 -10.97 0.32
N VAL A 115 12.32 -10.66 1.24
CA VAL A 115 11.39 -11.62 1.84
C VAL A 115 10.01 -11.37 1.24
N LEU A 116 9.44 -12.36 0.57
CA LEU A 116 8.09 -12.30 0.05
C LEU A 116 7.12 -12.95 1.03
N LEU A 117 6.19 -12.15 1.56
CA LEU A 117 5.14 -12.61 2.45
C LEU A 117 3.84 -12.80 1.66
N VAL A 118 3.39 -14.02 1.56
CA VAL A 118 2.19 -14.43 0.83
C VAL A 118 1.13 -15.02 1.76
N ARG A 119 -0.12 -14.99 1.32
CA ARG A 119 -1.27 -15.57 2.01
C ARG A 119 -2.25 -16.12 0.95
N ASP A 120 -3.14 -17.04 1.34
CA ASP A 120 -4.22 -17.52 0.48
C ASP A 120 -5.03 -16.34 -0.07
N PRO A 121 -5.20 -16.22 -1.40
CA PRO A 121 -5.89 -15.07 -2.01
C PRO A 121 -7.33 -14.88 -1.52
N ARG A 122 -8.04 -15.97 -1.20
CA ARG A 122 -9.42 -15.92 -0.68
C ARG A 122 -9.46 -15.24 0.68
N ASP A 123 -8.51 -15.59 1.56
CA ASP A 123 -8.36 -14.96 2.86
C ASP A 123 -7.96 -13.48 2.76
N VAL A 124 -7.13 -13.14 1.78
CA VAL A 124 -6.75 -11.75 1.49
C VAL A 124 -7.98 -10.96 1.08
N ALA A 125 -8.79 -11.49 0.15
CA ALA A 125 -9.98 -10.84 -0.37
C ALA A 125 -11.01 -10.54 0.73
N VAL A 126 -11.36 -11.54 1.54
CA VAL A 126 -12.27 -11.38 2.68
C VAL A 126 -11.71 -10.39 3.70
N SER A 127 -10.42 -10.49 4.03
CA SER A 127 -9.78 -9.56 4.96
C SER A 127 -9.73 -8.12 4.41
N GLN A 128 -9.62 -7.94 3.09
CA GLN A 128 -9.64 -6.64 2.44
C GLN A 128 -11.05 -6.03 2.45
N PHE A 129 -12.09 -6.84 2.22
CA PHE A 129 -13.48 -6.42 2.37
C PHE A 129 -13.74 -5.83 3.76
N PHE A 130 -13.40 -6.55 4.83
CA PHE A 130 -13.57 -6.06 6.20
C PHE A 130 -12.72 -4.83 6.50
N GLN A 131 -11.52 -4.73 5.93
CA GLN A 131 -10.69 -3.53 6.05
C GLN A 131 -11.36 -2.34 5.39
N TRP A 132 -11.84 -2.50 4.16
CA TRP A 132 -12.54 -1.46 3.42
C TRP A 132 -13.82 -1.02 4.15
N GLN A 133 -14.65 -1.97 4.54
CA GLN A 133 -15.96 -1.66 5.11
C GLN A 133 -15.85 -0.92 6.45
N PHE A 134 -15.00 -1.40 7.37
CA PHE A 134 -15.02 -0.96 8.78
C PHE A 134 -13.84 -0.12 9.23
N ARG A 135 -12.70 -0.14 8.54
CA ARG A 135 -11.46 0.43 9.06
C ARG A 135 -10.79 1.43 8.14
N MET A 136 -11.12 1.44 6.85
CA MET A 136 -10.46 2.29 5.88
C MET A 136 -11.06 3.69 5.90
N HIS A 137 -10.18 4.69 6.07
CA HIS A 137 -10.58 6.09 6.00
C HIS A 137 -11.13 6.45 4.61
N PRO A 138 -12.18 7.30 4.48
CA PRO A 138 -12.79 7.66 3.20
C PRO A 138 -11.80 8.13 2.13
N ASN A 139 -10.85 9.02 2.50
CA ASN A 139 -9.82 9.50 1.60
C ASN A 139 -8.93 8.37 1.05
N LYS A 140 -8.68 7.33 1.86
CA LYS A 140 -7.88 6.18 1.43
C LYS A 140 -8.67 5.27 0.49
N LYS A 141 -9.98 5.19 0.63
CA LYS A 141 -10.86 4.51 -0.33
C LYS A 141 -10.78 5.19 -1.68
N PHE A 142 -10.93 6.50 -1.71
CA PHE A 142 -10.85 7.32 -2.92
C PHE A 142 -9.50 7.18 -3.64
N ILE A 143 -8.37 7.34 -2.94
CA ILE A 143 -7.02 7.29 -3.54
C ILE A 143 -6.69 5.91 -4.15
N ASN A 144 -7.30 4.84 -3.64
CA ASN A 144 -7.02 3.47 -4.08
C ASN A 144 -8.19 2.84 -4.86
N ASP A 145 -9.10 3.65 -5.39
CA ASP A 145 -10.22 3.22 -6.23
C ASP A 145 -11.12 2.14 -5.61
N TYR A 146 -11.31 2.22 -4.30
CA TYR A 146 -12.27 1.39 -3.60
C TYR A 146 -13.68 1.97 -3.73
N PRO A 147 -14.73 1.16 -3.56
CA PRO A 147 -16.09 1.66 -3.48
C PRO A 147 -16.21 2.77 -2.43
N PRO A 148 -17.08 3.77 -2.66
CA PRO A 148 -17.20 4.92 -1.78
C PRO A 148 -17.56 4.53 -0.35
N HIS A 149 -17.23 5.41 0.59
CA HIS A 149 -17.57 5.20 2.00
C HIS A 149 -19.09 5.15 2.17
N GLY A 150 -19.57 4.11 2.86
CA GLY A 150 -21.01 3.90 3.07
C GLY A 150 -21.71 3.11 1.96
N ALA A 151 -21.02 2.70 0.91
CA ALA A 151 -21.60 1.80 -0.09
C ALA A 151 -22.05 0.49 0.56
N ASN A 152 -23.27 0.08 0.25
CA ASN A 152 -23.86 -1.17 0.75
C ASN A 152 -23.65 -2.28 -0.28
N ILE A 153 -22.47 -2.91 -0.23
CA ILE A 153 -22.11 -4.03 -1.10
C ILE A 153 -21.70 -5.25 -0.24
N GLY A 154 -22.03 -6.43 -0.73
CA GLY A 154 -21.68 -7.68 -0.07
C GLY A 154 -20.23 -8.09 -0.36
N VAL A 155 -19.73 -9.07 0.41
CA VAL A 155 -18.37 -9.60 0.23
C VAL A 155 -18.15 -10.18 -1.17
N TRP A 156 -19.13 -10.86 -1.73
CA TRP A 156 -19.03 -11.45 -3.06
C TRP A 156 -18.99 -10.41 -4.17
N GLU A 157 -19.85 -9.39 -4.09
CA GLU A 157 -19.85 -8.27 -4.98
C GLU A 157 -18.50 -7.53 -4.93
N PHE A 158 -18.00 -7.23 -3.73
CA PHE A 158 -16.69 -6.61 -3.52
C PHE A 158 -15.53 -7.44 -4.10
N VAL A 159 -15.61 -8.77 -4.08
CA VAL A 159 -14.53 -9.66 -4.53
C VAL A 159 -14.60 -9.98 -6.01
N LEU A 160 -15.80 -10.11 -6.59
CA LEU A 160 -16.01 -10.60 -7.94
C LEU A 160 -16.26 -9.48 -8.96
N ASP A 161 -16.75 -8.33 -8.50
CA ASP A 161 -17.00 -7.19 -9.36
C ASP A 161 -15.75 -6.32 -9.47
N ALA A 162 -15.17 -6.24 -10.65
CA ALA A 162 -14.01 -5.40 -10.94
C ALA A 162 -14.29 -3.91 -10.69
N ASP A 163 -15.54 -3.47 -10.81
CA ASP A 163 -15.96 -2.10 -10.53
C ASP A 163 -16.25 -1.87 -9.04
N ALA A 164 -16.50 -2.93 -8.26
CA ALA A 164 -16.77 -2.84 -6.84
C ALA A 164 -15.53 -2.83 -5.93
N GLY A 165 -14.32 -3.00 -6.47
CA GLY A 165 -13.14 -2.67 -5.68
C GLY A 165 -12.05 -3.69 -5.49
N LEU A 166 -12.05 -4.79 -6.20
CA LEU A 166 -10.84 -5.59 -6.36
C LEU A 166 -10.23 -5.42 -7.76
N ALA A 167 -10.10 -4.21 -8.21
CA ALA A 167 -9.01 -3.88 -9.10
C ALA A 167 -7.73 -4.10 -8.30
N LEU A 168 -7.34 -5.36 -8.14
CA LEU A 168 -6.09 -5.82 -7.58
C LEU A 168 -4.95 -5.31 -8.45
N GLY A 169 -4.67 -4.01 -8.32
CA GLY A 169 -3.44 -3.43 -8.83
C GLY A 169 -3.24 -3.46 -10.34
N ASP A 170 -4.25 -3.78 -11.13
CA ASP A 170 -4.18 -3.66 -12.59
C ASP A 170 -4.88 -2.39 -13.05
N HIS A 171 -4.17 -1.29 -13.01
CA HIS A 171 -4.52 -0.04 -13.68
C HIS A 171 -3.93 -0.02 -15.11
N GLY A 172 -3.83 -1.18 -15.73
CA GLY A 172 -3.51 -1.36 -17.11
C GLY A 172 -4.79 -1.43 -17.93
N GLU A 173 -5.06 -0.36 -18.67
CA GLU A 173 -5.84 -0.34 -19.89
C GLU A 173 -7.35 -0.62 -19.76
N ARG A 174 -8.10 0.42 -19.43
CA ARG A 174 -9.39 0.60 -20.11
C ARG A 174 -9.07 1.22 -21.47
N GLU A 175 -8.80 0.39 -22.46
CA GLU A 175 -8.92 0.82 -23.85
C GLU A 175 -10.38 1.13 -24.16
N ALA A 176 -10.56 2.25 -24.86
CA ALA A 176 -11.81 2.82 -25.34
C ALA A 176 -12.55 1.92 -26.35
#